data_2af39279b69c8a01c8afb3dd40f14c7b
#
_entry.id   2af39279b69c8a01c8afb3dd40f14c7b
#
_cell.length_a   1.000
_cell.length_b   1.000
_cell.length_c   1.000
_cell.angle_alpha   90.00
_cell.angle_beta   90.00
_cell.angle_gamma   90.00
#
_symmetry.space_group_name_H-M   'P 1'
#
loop_
_entity.id
_entity.type
_entity.pdbx_description
1 polymer ?
#
loop_
_entity_poly.entity_id
_entity_poly.type
_entity_poly.pdbx_seq_one_letter_code
_entity_poly.pdbx_strand_id
1 'polypeptide(L)'
;MKKFADTVRRLLSIALNLFIVWAEPIALPMSWDWGKEQMFIFYTEDSNILSACICAMVAVGQLVCIFTGRELPRWLHTLKYIATCCLTMTFLTVVFVLGPMYKDGNGWYIMLCTSSMLYHHLLNPLAAIFSFVLLERSPRLPRSTVKWALLPTVLYGGIILWLNIQRVVDGPYPFMKVYDQSVQASVLWCIAILLMNYFYAWLLWKLNGGTKENA
;
A
#
# COMPACT_ATOMS: atom_id res chain seq x y z
N MET A 1 -34.67 -1.44 3.38
CA MET A 1 -33.66 -0.35 3.49
C MET A 1 -32.25 -0.88 3.80
N LYS A 2 -31.99 -1.66 4.86
CA LYS A 2 -30.64 -2.15 5.24
C LYS A 2 -29.96 -2.97 4.12
N LYS A 3 -30.69 -3.92 3.48
CA LYS A 3 -30.14 -4.74 2.38
C LYS A 3 -29.74 -3.90 1.15
N PHE A 4 -30.53 -2.90 0.80
CA PHE A 4 -30.22 -1.98 -0.31
C PHE A 4 -28.96 -1.17 -0.01
N ALA A 5 -28.85 -0.59 1.19
CA ALA A 5 -27.66 0.17 1.60
C ALA A 5 -26.39 -0.70 1.62
N ASP A 6 -26.48 -1.97 2.05
CA ASP A 6 -25.34 -2.90 2.00
C ASP A 6 -24.93 -3.22 0.56
N THR A 7 -25.88 -3.43 -0.34
CA THR A 7 -25.60 -3.66 -1.77
C THR A 7 -24.91 -2.45 -2.39
N VAL A 8 -25.40 -1.23 -2.15
CA VAL A 8 -24.76 0.01 -2.65
C VAL A 8 -23.34 0.15 -2.12
N ARG A 9 -23.15 -0.07 -0.82
CA ARG A 9 -21.82 -0.04 -0.18
C ARG A 9 -20.84 -1.02 -0.85
N ARG A 10 -21.27 -2.26 -1.13
CA ARG A 10 -20.47 -3.27 -1.82
C ARG A 10 -20.17 -2.90 -3.27
N LEU A 11 -21.13 -2.33 -4.00
CA LEU A 11 -20.91 -1.85 -5.37
C LEU A 11 -19.88 -0.71 -5.41
N LEU A 12 -19.93 0.22 -4.47
CA LEU A 12 -18.92 1.26 -4.34
C LEU A 12 -17.53 0.68 -3.99
N SER A 13 -17.47 -0.31 -3.11
CA SER A 13 -16.22 -1.03 -2.83
C SER A 13 -15.67 -1.71 -4.09
N ILE A 14 -16.52 -2.42 -4.85
CA ILE A 14 -16.13 -3.03 -6.12
C ILE A 14 -15.57 -1.98 -7.07
N ALA A 15 -16.26 -0.85 -7.23
CA ALA A 15 -15.82 0.22 -8.14
C ALA A 15 -14.43 0.78 -7.77
N LEU A 16 -14.16 1.04 -6.49
CA LEU A 16 -12.85 1.52 -6.04
C LEU A 16 -11.75 0.45 -6.18
N ASN A 17 -12.05 -0.81 -5.92
CA ASN A 17 -11.10 -1.90 -6.12
C ASN A 17 -10.80 -2.09 -7.62
N LEU A 18 -11.81 -2.06 -8.49
CA LEU A 18 -11.63 -2.14 -9.94
C LEU A 18 -10.93 -0.91 -10.51
N PHE A 19 -11.07 0.27 -9.89
CA PHE A 19 -10.29 1.45 -10.26
C PHE A 19 -8.79 1.18 -10.10
N ILE A 20 -8.34 0.59 -8.98
CA ILE A 20 -6.93 0.23 -8.76
C ILE A 20 -6.46 -0.79 -9.81
N VAL A 21 -7.29 -1.81 -10.09
CA VAL A 21 -6.99 -2.82 -11.12
C VAL A 21 -6.88 -2.20 -12.51
N TRP A 22 -7.70 -1.21 -12.83
CA TRP A 22 -7.68 -0.50 -14.11
C TRP A 22 -6.51 0.50 -14.20
N ALA A 23 -6.15 1.14 -13.10
CA ALA A 23 -5.07 2.13 -13.08
C ALA A 23 -3.69 1.49 -13.30
N GLU A 24 -3.50 0.26 -12.84
CA GLU A 24 -2.19 -0.39 -12.90
C GLU A 24 -1.69 -0.67 -14.33
N PRO A 25 -2.47 -1.23 -15.28
CA PRO A 25 -2.06 -1.36 -16.67
C PRO A 25 -1.76 -0.03 -17.39
N ILE A 26 -2.21 1.09 -16.84
CA ILE A 26 -1.91 2.43 -17.36
C ILE A 26 -0.58 2.93 -16.77
N ALA A 27 -0.39 2.76 -15.46
CA ALA A 27 0.77 3.28 -14.75
C ALA A 27 2.05 2.45 -14.99
N LEU A 28 1.95 1.12 -15.05
CA LEU A 28 3.11 0.24 -15.25
C LEU A 28 3.91 0.53 -16.54
N PRO A 29 3.29 0.72 -17.73
CA PRO A 29 4.05 1.11 -18.93
C PRO A 29 4.77 2.44 -18.75
N MET A 30 4.17 3.42 -18.05
CA MET A 30 4.84 4.69 -17.77
C MET A 30 6.07 4.51 -16.85
N SER A 31 5.98 3.63 -15.84
CA SER A 31 7.11 3.27 -14.99
C SER A 31 8.18 2.50 -15.78
N TRP A 32 7.76 1.60 -16.67
CA TRP A 32 8.65 0.85 -17.54
C TRP A 32 9.44 1.75 -18.49
N ASP A 33 8.79 2.77 -19.08
CA ASP A 33 9.48 3.72 -19.98
C ASP A 33 10.55 4.51 -19.26
N TRP A 34 10.33 4.80 -17.98
CA TRP A 34 11.30 5.51 -17.14
C TRP A 34 12.41 4.60 -16.59
N GLY A 35 12.06 3.44 -16.04
CA GLY A 35 12.98 2.62 -15.22
C GLY A 35 13.37 1.27 -15.82
N LYS A 36 12.67 0.79 -16.85
CA LYS A 36 12.85 -0.57 -17.39
C LYS A 36 12.77 -1.60 -16.24
N GLU A 37 13.62 -2.62 -16.25
CA GLU A 37 13.70 -3.64 -15.21
C GLU A 37 14.02 -3.07 -13.82
N GLN A 38 14.67 -1.90 -13.75
CA GLN A 38 15.01 -1.24 -12.48
C GLN A 38 13.77 -0.73 -11.73
N MET A 39 12.61 -0.58 -12.39
CA MET A 39 11.40 -0.20 -11.69
C MET A 39 11.03 -1.19 -10.56
N PHE A 40 11.35 -2.47 -10.70
CA PHE A 40 11.07 -3.51 -9.72
C PHE A 40 11.99 -3.51 -8.48
N ILE A 41 12.97 -2.59 -8.41
CA ILE A 41 13.67 -2.35 -7.15
C ILE A 41 12.95 -1.36 -6.23
N PHE A 42 11.85 -0.72 -6.71
CA PHE A 42 11.10 0.24 -5.92
C PHE A 42 9.88 -0.42 -5.25
N TYR A 43 9.70 -0.14 -3.97
CA TYR A 43 8.53 -0.58 -3.20
C TYR A 43 7.21 -0.12 -3.80
N THR A 44 7.23 1.00 -4.48
CA THR A 44 6.07 1.61 -5.13
C THR A 44 5.43 0.68 -6.15
N GLU A 45 6.20 0.20 -7.10
CA GLU A 45 5.73 -0.68 -8.17
C GLU A 45 5.27 -2.03 -7.60
N ASP A 46 6.11 -2.66 -6.78
CA ASP A 46 5.79 -3.96 -6.18
C ASP A 46 4.53 -3.91 -5.32
N SER A 47 4.35 -2.86 -4.52
CA SER A 47 3.18 -2.69 -3.67
C SER A 47 1.90 -2.39 -4.46
N ASN A 48 2.00 -1.66 -5.57
CA ASN A 48 0.87 -1.37 -6.45
C ASN A 48 0.43 -2.61 -7.24
N ILE A 49 1.36 -3.38 -7.81
CA ILE A 49 1.07 -4.67 -8.47
C ILE A 49 0.39 -5.64 -7.50
N LEU A 50 0.98 -5.83 -6.32
CA LEU A 50 0.40 -6.68 -5.27
C LEU A 50 -1.03 -6.22 -4.92
N SER A 51 -1.22 -4.91 -4.77
CA SER A 51 -2.52 -4.34 -4.42
C SER A 51 -3.54 -4.51 -5.53
N ALA A 52 -3.16 -4.34 -6.80
CA ALA A 52 -4.06 -4.57 -7.93
C ALA A 52 -4.55 -6.04 -7.98
N CYS A 53 -3.64 -7.00 -7.78
CA CYS A 53 -4.01 -8.42 -7.70
C CYS A 53 -5.00 -8.70 -6.55
N ILE A 54 -4.73 -8.17 -5.36
CA ILE A 54 -5.60 -8.34 -4.20
C ILE A 54 -6.93 -7.63 -4.41
N CYS A 55 -6.94 -6.41 -4.96
CA CYS A 55 -8.16 -5.67 -5.26
C CYS A 55 -9.05 -6.38 -6.28
N ALA A 56 -8.48 -7.05 -7.29
CA ALA A 56 -9.23 -7.90 -8.21
C ALA A 56 -9.95 -9.04 -7.47
N MET A 57 -9.24 -9.74 -6.58
CA MET A 57 -9.84 -10.81 -5.76
C MET A 57 -10.94 -10.26 -4.82
N VAL A 58 -10.74 -9.07 -4.24
CA VAL A 58 -11.74 -8.42 -3.37
C VAL A 58 -12.98 -8.01 -4.17
N ALA A 59 -12.81 -7.44 -5.36
CA ALA A 59 -13.94 -7.08 -6.23
C ALA A 59 -14.81 -8.30 -6.57
N VAL A 60 -14.19 -9.40 -6.97
CA VAL A 60 -14.88 -10.68 -7.21
C VAL A 60 -15.53 -11.20 -5.93
N GLY A 61 -14.82 -11.20 -4.81
CA GLY A 61 -15.35 -11.61 -3.51
C GLY A 61 -16.56 -10.80 -3.07
N GLN A 62 -16.52 -9.47 -3.22
CA GLN A 62 -17.66 -8.58 -2.91
C GLN A 62 -18.85 -8.85 -3.84
N LEU A 63 -18.61 -9.12 -5.12
CA LEU A 63 -19.66 -9.50 -6.05
C LEU A 63 -20.36 -10.81 -5.62
N VAL A 64 -19.59 -11.83 -5.28
CA VAL A 64 -20.12 -13.09 -4.72
C VAL A 64 -20.92 -12.85 -3.44
N CYS A 65 -20.45 -11.96 -2.58
CA CYS A 65 -21.16 -11.59 -1.34
C CYS A 65 -22.52 -10.92 -1.62
N ILE A 66 -22.65 -10.14 -2.68
CA ILE A 66 -23.95 -9.54 -3.06
C ILE A 66 -24.99 -10.64 -3.39
N PHE A 67 -24.59 -11.66 -4.16
CA PHE A 67 -25.50 -12.73 -4.58
C PHE A 67 -25.79 -13.74 -3.47
N THR A 68 -24.80 -14.04 -2.61
CA THR A 68 -24.93 -15.07 -1.57
C THR A 68 -25.41 -14.55 -0.23
N GLY A 69 -25.36 -13.23 -0.01
CA GLY A 69 -25.62 -12.60 1.29
C GLY A 69 -24.55 -12.88 2.35
N ARG A 70 -23.41 -13.48 1.98
CA ARG A 70 -22.30 -13.79 2.89
C ARG A 70 -21.37 -12.59 3.08
N GLU A 71 -20.53 -12.67 4.10
CA GLU A 71 -19.42 -11.74 4.31
C GLU A 71 -18.19 -12.15 3.51
N LEU A 72 -17.30 -11.19 3.25
CA LEU A 72 -16.00 -11.45 2.64
C LEU A 72 -15.19 -12.41 3.54
N PRO A 73 -14.51 -13.44 2.99
CA PRO A 73 -13.67 -14.32 3.79
C PRO A 73 -12.60 -13.54 4.56
N ARG A 74 -12.37 -13.88 5.83
CA ARG A 74 -11.43 -13.15 6.70
C ARG A 74 -10.02 -13.05 6.11
N TRP A 75 -9.54 -14.13 5.49
CA TRP A 75 -8.22 -14.13 4.87
C TRP A 75 -8.11 -13.10 3.72
N LEU A 76 -9.15 -12.96 2.90
CA LEU A 76 -9.17 -12.00 1.79
C LEU A 76 -9.26 -10.56 2.32
N HIS A 77 -10.03 -10.33 3.37
CA HIS A 77 -10.08 -9.04 4.06
C HIS A 77 -8.74 -8.70 4.73
N THR A 78 -8.02 -9.70 5.26
CA THR A 78 -6.66 -9.53 5.78
C THR A 78 -5.67 -9.14 4.67
N LEU A 79 -5.73 -9.80 3.52
CA LEU A 79 -4.90 -9.42 2.36
C LEU A 79 -5.21 -8.00 1.89
N LYS A 80 -6.49 -7.61 1.81
CA LYS A 80 -6.90 -6.24 1.48
C LYS A 80 -6.34 -5.23 2.48
N TYR A 81 -6.38 -5.54 3.77
CA TYR A 81 -5.77 -4.71 4.81
C TYR A 81 -4.26 -4.54 4.58
N ILE A 82 -3.53 -5.63 4.34
CA ILE A 82 -2.08 -5.60 4.08
C ILE A 82 -1.78 -4.74 2.84
N ALA A 83 -2.48 -4.96 1.72
CA ALA A 83 -2.34 -4.17 0.51
C ALA A 83 -2.60 -2.66 0.74
N THR A 84 -3.67 -2.34 1.49
CA THR A 84 -3.97 -0.96 1.85
C THR A 84 -2.87 -0.34 2.71
N CYS A 85 -2.27 -1.10 3.64
CA CYS A 85 -1.13 -0.63 4.43
C CYS A 85 0.09 -0.35 3.55
N CYS A 86 0.39 -1.20 2.57
CA CYS A 86 1.50 -1.01 1.63
C CYS A 86 1.32 0.30 0.83
N LEU A 87 0.14 0.50 0.23
CA LEU A 87 -0.16 1.73 -0.51
C LEU A 87 -0.17 2.98 0.38
N THR A 88 -0.68 2.87 1.62
CA THR A 88 -0.63 3.97 2.59
C THR A 88 0.80 4.34 2.94
N MET A 89 1.67 3.34 3.11
CA MET A 89 3.10 3.55 3.35
C MET A 89 3.75 4.29 2.18
N THR A 90 3.47 3.87 0.94
CA THR A 90 3.97 4.53 -0.27
C THR A 90 3.55 6.02 -0.31
N PHE A 91 2.25 6.30 -0.16
CA PHE A 91 1.71 7.67 -0.18
C PHE A 91 2.32 8.55 0.91
N LEU A 92 2.30 8.09 2.17
CA LEU A 92 2.75 8.90 3.29
C LEU A 92 4.28 9.06 3.34
N THR A 93 5.04 8.08 2.82
CA THR A 93 6.50 8.25 2.62
C THR A 93 6.78 9.35 1.59
N VAL A 94 6.02 9.42 0.52
CA VAL A 94 6.15 10.53 -0.43
C VAL A 94 5.81 11.87 0.22
N VAL A 95 4.69 11.93 0.94
CA VAL A 95 4.22 13.19 1.55
C VAL A 95 5.19 13.71 2.62
N PHE A 96 5.70 12.84 3.50
CA PHE A 96 6.46 13.26 4.68
C PHE A 96 7.98 13.09 4.55
N VAL A 97 8.46 12.30 3.59
CA VAL A 97 9.89 12.02 3.45
C VAL A 97 10.40 12.44 2.08
N LEU A 98 9.92 11.85 0.99
CA LEU A 98 10.51 12.04 -0.32
C LEU A 98 10.18 13.40 -0.93
N GLY A 99 8.93 13.88 -0.84
CA GLY A 99 8.53 15.19 -1.36
C GLY A 99 9.34 16.34 -0.75
N PRO A 100 9.51 16.39 0.60
CA PRO A 100 10.36 17.41 1.25
C PRO A 100 11.85 17.35 0.90
N MET A 101 12.36 16.20 0.46
CA MET A 101 13.79 16.05 0.09
C MET A 101 14.16 16.71 -1.24
N TYR A 102 13.18 17.10 -2.06
CA TYR A 102 13.44 17.81 -3.31
C TYR A 102 13.82 19.28 -3.03
N LYS A 103 15.03 19.67 -3.43
CA LYS A 103 15.60 21.00 -3.14
C LYS A 103 14.82 22.15 -3.81
N ASP A 104 14.19 21.88 -4.96
CA ASP A 104 13.50 22.88 -5.77
C ASP A 104 12.05 23.16 -5.33
N GLY A 105 11.60 22.56 -4.23
CA GLY A 105 10.23 22.72 -3.71
C GLY A 105 9.12 22.03 -4.52
N ASN A 106 9.44 21.45 -5.67
CA ASN A 106 8.48 20.80 -6.58
C ASN A 106 8.26 19.31 -6.30
N GLY A 107 8.86 18.75 -5.23
CA GLY A 107 8.85 17.31 -4.97
C GLY A 107 7.45 16.73 -4.86
N TRP A 108 6.53 17.39 -4.17
CA TRP A 108 5.14 16.92 -4.08
C TRP A 108 4.43 16.92 -5.44
N TYR A 109 4.62 17.95 -6.26
CA TYR A 109 4.03 17.98 -7.59
C TYR A 109 4.57 16.85 -8.47
N ILE A 110 5.89 16.68 -8.51
CA ILE A 110 6.54 15.63 -9.30
C ILE A 110 6.08 14.24 -8.82
N MET A 111 6.10 13.99 -7.53
CA MET A 111 5.86 12.65 -6.98
C MET A 111 4.37 12.30 -6.76
N LEU A 112 3.45 13.27 -6.83
CA LEU A 112 2.02 13.03 -6.63
C LEU A 112 1.17 13.33 -7.86
N CYS A 113 1.68 14.11 -8.83
CA CYS A 113 0.85 14.65 -9.90
C CYS A 113 1.35 14.34 -11.32
N THR A 114 2.50 13.65 -11.46
CA THR A 114 3.07 13.41 -12.80
C THR A 114 3.14 11.93 -13.15
N SER A 115 2.90 11.57 -14.43
CA SER A 115 3.10 10.22 -14.98
C SER A 115 2.50 9.11 -14.12
N SER A 116 3.21 7.98 -13.96
CA SER A 116 2.83 6.87 -13.09
C SER A 116 2.72 7.26 -11.61
N MET A 117 3.45 8.30 -11.18
CA MET A 117 3.45 8.76 -9.79
C MET A 117 2.07 9.21 -9.32
N LEU A 118 1.26 9.83 -10.20
CA LEU A 118 -0.13 10.21 -9.90
C LEU A 118 -0.97 8.99 -9.48
N TYR A 119 -0.82 7.87 -10.17
CA TYR A 119 -1.56 6.65 -9.87
C TYR A 119 -0.98 5.95 -8.63
N HIS A 120 0.32 5.71 -8.63
CA HIS A 120 0.97 4.89 -7.61
C HIS A 120 1.09 5.58 -6.25
N HIS A 121 1.31 6.89 -6.23
CA HIS A 121 1.52 7.62 -4.97
C HIS A 121 0.28 8.36 -4.46
N LEU A 122 -0.75 8.60 -5.29
CA LEU A 122 -1.91 9.37 -4.88
C LEU A 122 -3.22 8.60 -5.08
N LEU A 123 -3.59 8.29 -6.32
CA LEU A 123 -4.93 7.80 -6.63
C LEU A 123 -5.18 6.39 -6.09
N ASN A 124 -4.27 5.43 -6.33
CA ASN A 124 -4.40 4.06 -5.83
C ASN A 124 -4.40 4.00 -4.31
N PRO A 125 -3.47 4.67 -3.58
CA PRO A 125 -3.51 4.74 -2.12
C PRO A 125 -4.80 5.32 -1.57
N LEU A 126 -5.28 6.44 -2.11
CA LEU A 126 -6.53 7.05 -1.66
C LEU A 126 -7.73 6.14 -1.92
N ALA A 127 -7.84 5.53 -3.11
CA ALA A 127 -8.90 4.58 -3.43
C ALA A 127 -8.89 3.39 -2.47
N ALA A 128 -7.69 2.84 -2.16
CA ALA A 128 -7.55 1.74 -1.21
C ALA A 128 -7.96 2.13 0.21
N ILE A 129 -7.52 3.29 0.70
CA ILE A 129 -7.85 3.79 2.04
C ILE A 129 -9.37 4.01 2.17
N PHE A 130 -9.99 4.73 1.21
CA PHE A 130 -11.42 4.99 1.23
C PHE A 130 -12.24 3.71 1.15
N SER A 131 -11.88 2.81 0.23
CA SER A 131 -12.53 1.50 0.10
C SER A 131 -12.46 0.73 1.42
N PHE A 132 -11.27 0.54 1.97
CA PHE A 132 -11.05 -0.24 3.18
C PHE A 132 -11.72 0.37 4.41
N VAL A 133 -11.50 1.66 4.68
CA VAL A 133 -11.96 2.31 5.91
C VAL A 133 -13.46 2.53 5.92
N LEU A 134 -14.06 2.90 4.78
CA LEU A 134 -15.47 3.32 4.74
C LEU A 134 -16.42 2.20 4.28
N LEU A 135 -15.95 1.34 3.36
CA LEU A 135 -16.82 0.40 2.66
C LEU A 135 -16.61 -1.07 3.06
N GLU A 136 -15.42 -1.42 3.54
CA GLU A 136 -15.02 -2.82 3.81
C GLU A 136 -14.81 -3.06 5.31
N ARG A 137 -15.84 -2.81 6.13
CA ARG A 137 -15.76 -2.91 7.60
C ARG A 137 -16.06 -4.30 8.17
N SER A 138 -16.33 -5.28 7.33
CA SER A 138 -16.70 -6.63 7.74
C SER A 138 -15.98 -7.66 6.87
N PRO A 139 -15.46 -8.75 7.46
CA PRO A 139 -15.40 -9.04 8.89
C PRO A 139 -14.39 -8.14 9.65
N ARG A 140 -14.62 -7.91 10.94
CA ARG A 140 -13.66 -7.16 11.78
C ARG A 140 -12.37 -7.94 11.95
N LEU A 141 -11.23 -7.25 11.84
CA LEU A 141 -9.92 -7.85 11.97
C LEU A 141 -9.40 -7.80 13.42
N PRO A 142 -8.80 -8.88 13.94
CA PRO A 142 -8.18 -8.89 15.26
C PRO A 142 -6.91 -8.04 15.28
N ARG A 143 -6.52 -7.55 16.47
CA ARG A 143 -5.31 -6.72 16.62
C ARG A 143 -4.02 -7.41 16.17
N SER A 144 -3.96 -8.73 16.28
CA SER A 144 -2.84 -9.53 15.80
C SER A 144 -2.56 -9.35 14.31
N THR A 145 -3.57 -8.96 13.51
CA THR A 145 -3.43 -8.70 12.07
C THR A 145 -2.48 -7.52 11.78
N VAL A 146 -2.33 -6.56 12.71
CA VAL A 146 -1.44 -5.40 12.56
C VAL A 146 0.00 -5.84 12.28
N LYS A 147 0.45 -6.94 12.89
CA LYS A 147 1.81 -7.49 12.67
C LYS A 147 2.03 -7.94 11.22
N TRP A 148 1.01 -8.50 10.59
CA TRP A 148 1.10 -9.02 9.22
C TRP A 148 1.25 -7.91 8.18
N ALA A 149 0.78 -6.69 8.50
CA ALA A 149 0.94 -5.54 7.62
C ALA A 149 2.40 -5.07 7.48
N LEU A 150 3.27 -5.43 8.43
CA LEU A 150 4.69 -5.11 8.36
C LEU A 150 5.48 -6.07 7.47
N LEU A 151 4.93 -7.28 7.23
CA LEU A 151 5.66 -8.33 6.53
C LEU A 151 6.16 -7.93 5.14
N PRO A 152 5.34 -7.34 4.25
CA PRO A 152 5.83 -6.91 2.93
C PRO A 152 6.97 -5.90 3.02
N THR A 153 6.87 -4.91 3.92
CA THR A 153 7.90 -3.88 4.12
C THR A 153 9.20 -4.48 4.68
N VAL A 154 9.10 -5.41 5.63
CA VAL A 154 10.27 -6.10 6.20
C VAL A 154 10.96 -6.97 5.15
N LEU A 155 10.19 -7.75 4.37
CA LEU A 155 10.74 -8.59 3.31
C LEU A 155 11.42 -7.74 2.23
N TYR A 156 10.70 -6.75 1.70
CA TYR A 156 11.25 -5.84 0.69
C TYR A 156 12.49 -5.12 1.23
N GLY A 157 12.38 -4.47 2.39
CA GLY A 157 13.47 -3.71 3.00
C GLY A 157 14.69 -4.58 3.29
N GLY A 158 14.49 -5.80 3.78
CA GLY A 158 15.57 -6.76 4.04
C GLY A 158 16.28 -7.20 2.77
N ILE A 159 15.54 -7.52 1.71
CA ILE A 159 16.10 -7.95 0.42
C ILE A 159 16.88 -6.79 -0.22
N ILE A 160 16.27 -5.62 -0.36
CA ILE A 160 16.92 -4.48 -1.04
C ILE A 160 18.12 -3.97 -0.23
N LEU A 161 18.01 -3.92 1.10
CA LEU A 161 19.15 -3.55 1.94
C LEU A 161 20.31 -4.53 1.80
N TRP A 162 20.03 -5.84 1.79
CA TRP A 162 21.05 -6.85 1.57
C TRP A 162 21.71 -6.71 0.19
N LEU A 163 20.92 -6.54 -0.88
CA LEU A 163 21.43 -6.33 -2.23
C LEU A 163 22.26 -5.05 -2.35
N ASN A 164 21.87 -3.97 -1.65
CA ASN A 164 22.64 -2.73 -1.62
C ASN A 164 23.96 -2.91 -0.87
N ILE A 165 23.99 -3.64 0.26
CA ILE A 165 25.23 -3.99 0.98
C ILE A 165 26.16 -4.81 0.09
N GLN A 166 25.61 -5.74 -0.72
CA GLN A 166 26.40 -6.52 -1.69
C GLN A 166 26.79 -5.72 -2.95
N ARG A 167 26.38 -4.46 -3.08
CA ARG A 167 26.60 -3.59 -4.25
C ARG A 167 26.00 -4.14 -5.54
N VAL A 168 24.97 -4.97 -5.45
CA VAL A 168 24.22 -5.50 -6.61
C VAL A 168 23.24 -4.45 -7.14
N VAL A 169 22.62 -3.71 -6.24
CA VAL A 169 21.73 -2.56 -6.57
C VAL A 169 22.16 -1.34 -5.77
N ASP A 170 21.94 -0.15 -6.33
CA ASP A 170 21.97 1.08 -5.54
C ASP A 170 20.66 1.19 -4.74
N GLY A 171 20.72 1.74 -3.52
CA GLY A 171 19.52 1.93 -2.71
C GLY A 171 18.50 2.83 -3.44
N PRO A 172 17.28 2.34 -3.71
CA PRO A 172 16.31 3.07 -4.55
C PRO A 172 15.81 4.38 -3.90
N TYR A 173 15.95 4.48 -2.60
CA TYR A 173 15.57 5.68 -1.84
C TYR A 173 16.78 6.26 -1.11
N PRO A 174 16.85 7.60 -0.90
CA PRO A 174 17.98 8.22 -0.20
C PRO A 174 18.26 7.58 1.16
N PHE A 175 17.23 7.20 1.90
CA PHE A 175 17.37 6.57 3.21
C PHE A 175 17.82 5.09 3.16
N MET A 176 17.88 4.47 1.97
CA MET A 176 18.38 3.11 1.76
C MET A 176 19.78 3.04 1.19
N LYS A 177 20.37 4.18 0.81
CA LYS A 177 21.73 4.25 0.25
C LYS A 177 22.76 4.13 1.38
N VAL A 178 23.14 2.87 1.71
CA VAL A 178 23.99 2.59 2.87
C VAL A 178 25.41 3.11 2.73
N TYR A 179 25.90 3.35 1.52
CA TYR A 179 27.24 3.88 1.27
C TYR A 179 27.29 5.41 1.20
N ASP A 180 26.12 6.09 1.13
CA ASP A 180 26.02 7.54 1.11
C ASP A 180 25.74 8.12 2.51
N GLN A 181 25.68 7.26 3.54
CA GLN A 181 25.36 7.65 4.91
C GLN A 181 26.08 6.77 5.95
N SER A 182 26.09 7.20 7.21
CA SER A 182 26.64 6.39 8.28
C SER A 182 25.80 5.16 8.59
N VAL A 183 26.41 4.12 9.17
CA VAL A 183 25.68 2.91 9.63
C VAL A 183 24.60 3.28 10.65
N GLN A 184 24.87 4.22 11.55
CA GLN A 184 23.89 4.69 12.53
C GLN A 184 22.68 5.33 11.87
N ALA A 185 22.89 6.16 10.84
CA ALA A 185 21.80 6.75 10.05
C ALA A 185 20.98 5.68 9.35
N SER A 186 21.61 4.68 8.72
CA SER A 186 20.91 3.56 8.07
C SER A 186 20.05 2.78 9.06
N VAL A 187 20.55 2.49 10.25
CA VAL A 187 19.79 1.81 11.32
C VAL A 187 18.62 2.66 11.79
N LEU A 188 18.83 3.96 12.02
CA LEU A 188 17.76 4.89 12.44
C LEU A 188 16.66 4.98 11.38
N TRP A 189 17.00 5.02 10.10
CA TRP A 189 16.01 4.98 9.00
C TRP A 189 15.21 3.69 8.99
N CYS A 190 15.84 2.53 9.15
CA CYS A 190 15.12 1.26 9.25
C CYS A 190 14.11 1.27 10.39
N ILE A 191 14.52 1.76 11.57
CA ILE A 191 13.63 1.88 12.74
C ILE A 191 12.49 2.85 12.44
N ALA A 192 12.77 4.03 11.90
CA ALA A 192 11.78 5.05 11.60
C ALA A 192 10.72 4.54 10.60
N ILE A 193 11.15 3.90 9.50
CA ILE A 193 10.26 3.32 8.48
C ILE A 193 9.36 2.24 9.08
N LEU A 194 9.90 1.34 9.91
CA LEU A 194 9.11 0.28 10.55
C LEU A 194 8.12 0.84 11.59
N LEU A 195 8.52 1.85 12.36
CA LEU A 195 7.60 2.53 13.30
C LEU A 195 6.48 3.27 12.56
N MET A 196 6.79 3.96 11.47
CA MET A 196 5.79 4.62 10.61
C MET A 196 4.82 3.59 10.05
N ASN A 197 5.32 2.48 9.48
CA ASN A 197 4.47 1.43 8.95
C ASN A 197 3.56 0.81 10.03
N TYR A 198 4.12 0.50 11.21
CA TYR A 198 3.32 0.00 12.35
C TYR A 198 2.22 0.99 12.75
N PHE A 199 2.55 2.27 12.85
CA PHE A 199 1.59 3.32 13.19
C PHE A 199 0.46 3.42 12.17
N TYR A 200 0.77 3.43 10.86
CA TYR A 200 -0.24 3.48 9.80
C TYR A 200 -1.10 2.23 9.76
N ALA A 201 -0.48 1.06 9.93
CA ALA A 201 -1.20 -0.20 10.02
C ALA A 201 -2.17 -0.20 11.22
N TRP A 202 -1.71 0.20 12.41
CA TRP A 202 -2.56 0.32 13.59
C TRP A 202 -3.69 1.32 13.39
N LEU A 203 -3.41 2.48 12.78
CA LEU A 203 -4.43 3.51 12.51
C LEU A 203 -5.50 3.00 11.55
N LEU A 204 -5.11 2.37 10.44
CA LEU A 204 -6.05 1.78 9.47
C LEU A 204 -6.88 0.67 10.10
N TRP A 205 -6.27 -0.21 10.89
CA TRP A 205 -6.98 -1.24 11.64
C TRP A 205 -8.03 -0.63 12.57
N LYS A 206 -7.68 0.42 13.32
CA LYS A 206 -8.58 1.12 14.23
C LYS A 206 -9.72 1.82 13.47
N LEU A 207 -9.43 2.51 12.37
CA LEU A 207 -10.43 3.21 11.55
C LEU A 207 -11.40 2.24 10.86
N ASN A 208 -10.94 1.07 10.46
CA ASN A 208 -11.80 0.02 9.89
C ASN A 208 -12.73 -0.62 10.94
N GLY A 209 -12.54 -0.35 12.22
CA GLY A 209 -13.32 -0.92 13.32
C GLY A 209 -12.78 -2.25 13.83
N GLY A 210 -11.45 -2.41 13.84
CA GLY A 210 -10.76 -3.58 14.36
C GLY A 210 -11.13 -3.93 15.81
N THR A 211 -11.05 -5.20 16.16
CA THR A 211 -11.41 -5.72 17.49
C THR A 211 -10.17 -6.07 18.31
N LYS A 212 -10.25 -5.88 19.63
CA LYS A 212 -9.22 -6.31 20.58
C LYS A 212 -9.23 -7.82 20.83
N GLU A 213 -10.31 -8.51 20.49
CA GLU A 213 -10.43 -9.95 20.66
C GLU A 213 -9.44 -10.67 19.75
N ASN A 214 -8.62 -11.51 20.35
CA ASN A 214 -7.82 -12.51 19.63
C ASN A 214 -8.79 -13.61 19.20
N ALA A 215 -9.00 -13.74 17.90
CA ALA A 215 -9.78 -14.85 17.34
C ALA A 215 -8.96 -16.10 17.27
#